data_50ba31df0955f855f173adc746eaa982
#
_entry.id   50ba31df0955f855f173adc746eaa982
#
_cell.length_a   1.000
_cell.length_b   1.000
_cell.length_c   1.000
_cell.angle_alpha   90.00
_cell.angle_beta   90.00
_cell.angle_gamma   90.00
#
_symmetry.space_group_name_H-M   'P 1'
#
loop_
_entity.id
_entity.type
_entity.pdbx_description
1 polymer ?
#
loop_
_entity_poly.entity_id
_entity_poly.type
_entity_poly.pdbx_seq_one_letter_code
_entity_poly.pdbx_strand_id
1 'polypeptide(L)'
;MRVKGNVSPNVLDIESYRPIPGYVEARLRENINEVTVVDEMTGQEIKMFEYDEYTFVIREREGLREDIEANMADWLVTGRTLEINEGASIIQDMKAALEIMGVNE
;
A
#
# COMPACT_ATOMS: atom_id res chain seq x y z
N MET A 1 -0.66 -0.35 8.00
CA MET A 1 0.57 -0.28 8.84
C MET A 1 1.09 1.15 8.88
N ARG A 2 1.42 1.65 10.04
CA ARG A 2 2.01 2.98 10.15
C ARG A 2 3.51 2.92 9.89
N VAL A 3 3.99 3.74 8.98
CA VAL A 3 5.39 3.75 8.56
C VAL A 3 5.99 5.14 8.75
N LYS A 4 7.27 5.18 9.05
CA LYS A 4 8.02 6.42 9.18
C LYS A 4 9.26 6.35 8.31
N GLY A 5 9.46 7.34 7.47
CA GLY A 5 10.60 7.38 6.56
C GLY A 5 11.14 8.79 6.40
N ASN A 6 12.33 8.88 5.83
CA ASN A 6 13.01 10.17 5.63
C ASN A 6 12.76 10.78 4.26
N VAL A 7 11.95 10.14 3.43
CA VAL A 7 11.59 10.61 2.10
C VAL A 7 10.07 10.64 1.98
N SER A 8 9.55 11.67 1.34
CA SER A 8 8.12 11.75 1.08
C SER A 8 7.71 10.63 0.12
N PRO A 9 6.77 9.76 0.53
CA PRO A 9 6.38 8.63 -0.30
C PRO A 9 5.43 9.05 -1.41
N ASN A 10 5.38 8.23 -2.46
CA ASN A 10 4.32 8.33 -3.45
C ASN A 10 3.04 7.77 -2.84
N VAL A 11 1.90 8.27 -3.30
CA VAL A 11 0.59 7.75 -2.84
C VAL A 11 0.38 6.33 -3.32
N LEU A 12 0.90 6.01 -4.50
CA LEU A 12 0.76 4.69 -5.12
C LEU A 12 2.09 4.26 -5.73
N ASP A 13 2.52 3.06 -5.38
CA ASP A 13 3.62 2.37 -6.05
C ASP A 13 3.14 0.99 -6.51
N ILE A 14 3.53 0.61 -7.71
CA ILE A 14 3.22 -0.71 -8.28
C ILE A 14 4.52 -1.31 -8.81
N GLU A 15 4.86 -2.50 -8.35
CA GLU A 15 6.06 -3.22 -8.77
C GLU A 15 5.71 -4.64 -9.15
N SER A 16 6.51 -5.24 -10.03
CA SER A 16 6.34 -6.63 -10.39
C SER A 16 6.53 -7.52 -9.15
N TYR A 17 5.63 -8.48 -8.98
CA TYR A 17 5.74 -9.45 -7.90
C TYR A 17 6.53 -10.66 -8.41
N ARG A 18 7.81 -10.69 -8.12
CA ARG A 18 8.73 -11.72 -8.65
C ARG A 18 8.35 -13.17 -8.34
N PRO A 19 7.85 -13.49 -7.15
CA PRO A 19 7.50 -14.88 -6.85
C PRO A 19 6.50 -15.50 -7.80
N ILE A 20 5.60 -14.69 -8.39
CA ILE A 20 4.58 -15.21 -9.30
C ILE A 20 4.48 -14.29 -10.51
N PRO A 21 4.86 -14.78 -11.70
CA PRO A 21 4.74 -14.01 -12.93
C PRO A 21 3.29 -13.60 -13.21
N GLY A 22 3.11 -12.38 -13.73
CA GLY A 22 1.79 -11.87 -14.05
C GLY A 22 1.07 -11.20 -12.88
N TYR A 23 1.74 -11.06 -11.75
CA TYR A 23 1.23 -10.37 -10.57
C TYR A 23 2.09 -9.17 -10.22
N VAL A 24 1.49 -8.19 -9.58
CA VAL A 24 2.19 -7.00 -9.10
C VAL A 24 1.90 -6.78 -7.63
N GLU A 25 2.83 -6.13 -6.96
CA GLU A 25 2.66 -5.67 -5.60
C GLU A 25 2.28 -4.20 -5.64
N ALA A 26 1.13 -3.88 -5.10
CA ALA A 26 0.64 -2.52 -5.02
C ALA A 26 0.77 -2.00 -3.59
N ARG A 27 1.28 -0.79 -3.45
CA ARG A 27 1.41 -0.11 -2.17
C ARG A 27 0.64 1.18 -2.22
N LEU A 28 -0.29 1.33 -1.31
CA LEU A 28 -1.11 2.53 -1.18
C LEU A 28 -0.76 3.22 0.12
N ARG A 29 -0.68 4.53 0.09
CA ARG A 29 -0.33 5.32 1.27
C ARG A 29 -1.32 6.44 1.48
N GLU A 30 -1.67 6.68 2.73
CA GLU A 30 -2.57 7.76 3.11
C GLU A 30 -2.10 8.38 4.43
N ASN A 31 -2.72 9.49 4.78
CA ASN A 31 -2.43 10.22 6.02
C ASN A 31 -0.94 10.57 6.14
N ILE A 32 -0.37 11.06 5.05
CA ILE A 32 1.03 11.43 4.98
C ILE A 32 1.23 12.76 5.71
N ASN A 33 2.05 12.73 6.77
CA ASN A 33 2.35 13.89 7.58
C ASN A 33 3.85 14.09 7.69
N GLU A 34 4.29 15.34 7.58
CA GLU A 34 5.67 15.70 7.85
C GLU A 34 5.84 15.90 9.35
N VAL A 35 6.85 15.28 9.92
CA VAL A 35 7.20 15.41 11.34
C VAL A 35 8.68 15.74 11.47
N THR A 36 9.04 16.42 12.54
CA THR A 36 10.43 16.75 12.84
C THR A 36 10.89 15.91 14.02
N VAL A 37 12.03 15.22 13.86
CA VAL A 37 12.64 14.41 14.90
C VAL A 37 14.00 14.99 15.22
N VAL A 38 14.38 14.94 16.49
CA VAL A 38 15.70 15.39 16.91
C VAL A 38 16.61 14.17 17.05
N ASP A 39 17.77 14.23 16.40
CA ASP A 39 18.80 13.21 16.56
C ASP A 39 19.45 13.42 17.91
N GLU A 40 19.33 12.44 18.79
CA GLU A 40 19.86 12.53 20.16
C GLU A 40 21.38 12.64 20.20
N MET A 41 22.07 12.12 19.21
CA MET A 41 23.53 12.14 19.16
C MET A 41 24.10 13.48 18.69
N THR A 42 23.44 14.12 17.74
CA THR A 42 23.94 15.35 17.12
C THR A 42 23.13 16.58 17.50
N GLY A 43 21.91 16.39 18.00
CA GLY A 43 20.98 17.48 18.28
C GLY A 43 20.38 18.11 17.04
N GLN A 44 20.61 17.54 15.88
CA GLN A 44 20.07 18.07 14.63
C GLN A 44 18.62 17.67 14.44
N GLU A 45 17.86 18.59 13.87
CA GLU A 45 16.48 18.31 13.48
C GLU A 45 16.46 17.60 12.12
N ILE A 46 15.71 16.50 12.05
CA ILE A 46 15.57 15.71 10.85
C ILE A 46 14.09 15.70 10.46
N LYS A 47 13.81 16.02 9.21
CA LYS A 47 12.46 15.92 8.67
C LYS A 47 12.16 14.48 8.32
N MET A 48 11.04 13.98 8.84
CA MET A 48 10.57 12.64 8.58
C MET A 48 9.12 12.70 8.10
N PHE A 49 8.67 11.63 7.48
CA PHE A 49 7.29 11.50 7.02
C PHE A 49 6.67 10.28 7.67
N GLU A 50 5.49 10.45 8.23
CA GLU A 50 4.70 9.35 8.77
C GLU A 50 3.48 9.16 7.89
N TYR A 51 3.12 7.92 7.62
CA TYR A 51 1.99 7.61 6.77
C TYR A 51 1.48 6.20 7.03
N ASP A 52 0.26 5.96 6.61
CA ASP A 52 -0.32 4.62 6.64
C ASP A 52 -0.06 3.95 5.29
N GLU A 53 0.47 2.74 5.32
CA GLU A 53 0.82 1.99 4.12
C GLU A 53 0.08 0.66 4.10
N TYR A 54 -0.48 0.35 2.95
CA TYR A 54 -1.17 -0.92 2.70
C TYR A 54 -0.56 -1.57 1.48
N THR A 55 -0.17 -2.84 1.61
CA THR A 55 0.47 -3.59 0.54
C THR A 55 -0.36 -4.81 0.22
N PHE A 56 -0.60 -5.05 -1.06
CA PHE A 56 -1.27 -6.26 -1.50
C PHE A 56 -0.76 -6.68 -2.88
N VAL A 57 -0.96 -7.95 -3.21
CA VAL A 57 -0.55 -8.53 -4.48
C VAL A 57 -1.79 -8.76 -5.32
N ILE A 58 -1.77 -8.27 -6.54
CA ILE A 58 -2.91 -8.36 -7.44
C ILE A 58 -2.43 -8.75 -8.84
N ARG A 59 -3.29 -9.42 -9.58
CA ARG A 59 -3.00 -9.79 -10.96
C ARG A 59 -2.84 -8.55 -11.82
N GLU A 60 -1.75 -8.50 -12.57
CA GLU A 60 -1.51 -7.42 -13.50
C GLU A 60 -2.53 -7.46 -14.64
N ARG A 61 -3.06 -6.30 -14.99
CA ARG A 61 -3.96 -6.15 -16.13
C ARG A 61 -3.80 -4.76 -16.72
N GLU A 62 -4.17 -4.63 -17.96
CA GLU A 62 -4.15 -3.33 -18.63
C GLU A 62 -5.07 -2.36 -17.91
N GLY A 63 -4.58 -1.15 -17.70
CA GLY A 63 -5.34 -0.11 -17.04
C GLY A 63 -5.42 -0.25 -15.50
N LEU A 64 -4.67 -1.18 -14.91
CA LEU A 64 -4.71 -1.37 -13.45
C LEU A 64 -4.29 -0.12 -12.69
N ARG A 65 -3.20 0.52 -13.07
CA ARG A 65 -2.72 1.74 -12.40
C ARG A 65 -3.77 2.84 -12.49
N GLU A 66 -4.32 3.05 -13.67
CA GLU A 66 -5.33 4.08 -13.90
C GLU A 66 -6.61 3.80 -13.09
N ASP A 67 -6.99 2.54 -12.98
CA ASP A 67 -8.14 2.15 -12.17
C ASP A 67 -7.90 2.46 -10.70
N ILE A 68 -6.73 2.09 -10.18
CA ILE A 68 -6.38 2.37 -8.78
C ILE A 68 -6.35 3.88 -8.53
N GLU A 69 -5.75 4.65 -9.42
CA GLU A 69 -5.68 6.10 -9.28
C GLU A 69 -7.07 6.75 -9.32
N ALA A 70 -7.93 6.28 -10.21
CA ALA A 70 -9.28 6.80 -10.37
C ALA A 70 -10.20 6.42 -9.20
N ASN A 71 -9.94 5.29 -8.55
CA ASN A 71 -10.78 4.75 -7.49
C ASN A 71 -9.99 4.56 -6.19
N MET A 72 -9.09 5.48 -5.90
CA MET A 72 -8.16 5.36 -4.78
C MET A 72 -8.86 5.09 -3.45
N ALA A 73 -9.99 5.75 -3.19
CA ALA A 73 -10.72 5.57 -1.95
C ALA A 73 -11.19 4.12 -1.77
N ASP A 74 -11.67 3.50 -2.84
CA ASP A 74 -12.14 2.12 -2.79
C ASP A 74 -10.98 1.15 -2.58
N TRP A 75 -9.85 1.40 -3.24
CA TRP A 75 -8.66 0.58 -3.07
C TRP A 75 -8.05 0.72 -1.68
N LEU A 76 -8.11 1.90 -1.08
CA LEU A 76 -7.70 2.10 0.30
C LEU A 76 -8.56 1.31 1.27
N VAL A 77 -9.87 1.27 1.05
CA VAL A 77 -10.78 0.44 1.85
C VAL A 77 -10.38 -1.04 1.72
N THR A 78 -10.09 -1.48 0.51
CA THR A 78 -9.60 -2.85 0.28
C THR A 78 -8.33 -3.13 1.05
N GLY A 79 -7.35 -2.22 0.96
CA GLY A 79 -6.08 -2.36 1.66
C GLY A 79 -6.26 -2.43 3.18
N ARG A 80 -7.11 -1.59 3.74
CA ARG A 80 -7.41 -1.62 5.19
C ARG A 80 -8.08 -2.93 5.59
N THR A 81 -9.00 -3.42 4.79
CA THR A 81 -9.71 -4.66 5.05
C THR A 81 -8.75 -5.85 5.04
N LEU A 82 -7.85 -5.89 4.09
CA LEU A 82 -6.84 -6.94 4.00
C LEU A 82 -5.89 -6.90 5.21
N GLU A 83 -5.50 -5.72 5.65
CA GLU A 83 -4.65 -5.57 6.83
C GLU A 83 -5.34 -6.05 8.09
N ILE A 84 -6.61 -5.71 8.27
CA ILE A 84 -7.40 -6.15 9.43
C ILE A 84 -7.54 -7.68 9.44
N ASN A 85 -7.60 -8.29 8.28
CA ASN A 85 -7.70 -9.74 8.13
C ASN A 85 -6.32 -10.42 8.14
N GLU A 86 -5.43 -9.91 8.97
CA GLU A 86 -4.12 -10.52 9.25
C GLU A 86 -3.15 -10.58 8.08
N GLY A 87 -2.87 -9.42 7.53
CA GLY A 87 -1.81 -9.33 6.56
C GLY A 87 -2.13 -10.03 5.27
N ALA A 88 -3.35 -9.96 4.87
CA ALA A 88 -3.80 -10.48 3.60
C ALA A 88 -3.10 -9.75 2.47
N SER A 89 -1.79 -9.88 2.39
CA SER A 89 -0.97 -9.22 1.38
C SER A 89 -0.43 -10.18 0.35
N ILE A 90 -0.77 -11.46 0.47
CA ILE A 90 -0.31 -12.50 -0.45
C ILE A 90 -1.48 -13.01 -1.30
N ILE A 91 -1.17 -13.76 -2.32
CA ILE A 91 -2.13 -14.14 -3.35
C ILE A 91 -3.35 -14.89 -2.85
N GLN A 92 -3.21 -15.71 -1.82
CA GLN A 92 -4.36 -16.40 -1.25
C GLN A 92 -5.36 -15.42 -0.68
N ASP A 93 -4.84 -14.35 -0.09
CA ASP A 93 -5.65 -13.30 0.48
C ASP A 93 -6.27 -12.44 -0.60
N MET A 94 -5.59 -12.32 -1.75
CA MET A 94 -6.16 -11.64 -2.90
C MET A 94 -7.42 -12.33 -3.41
N LYS A 95 -7.45 -13.64 -3.36
CA LYS A 95 -8.66 -14.37 -3.73
C LYS A 95 -9.81 -14.01 -2.80
N ALA A 96 -9.53 -13.96 -1.51
CA ALA A 96 -10.53 -13.53 -0.53
C ALA A 96 -10.94 -12.07 -0.75
N ALA A 97 -10.01 -11.21 -1.09
CA ALA A 97 -10.30 -9.82 -1.39
C ALA A 97 -11.21 -9.68 -2.61
N LEU A 98 -10.97 -10.46 -3.64
CA LEU A 98 -11.84 -10.47 -4.82
C LEU A 98 -13.26 -10.90 -4.47
N GLU A 99 -13.41 -11.86 -3.59
CA GLU A 99 -14.71 -12.28 -3.09
C GLU A 99 -15.40 -11.17 -2.31
N ILE A 100 -14.64 -10.48 -1.46
CA ILE A 100 -15.15 -9.34 -0.69
C ILE A 100 -15.64 -8.23 -1.63
N MET A 101 -14.95 -8.03 -2.74
CA MET A 101 -15.31 -7.02 -3.72
C MET A 101 -16.45 -7.45 -4.63
N GLY A 102 -16.99 -8.65 -4.44
CA GLY A 102 -18.10 -9.15 -5.23
C GLY A 102 -17.71 -9.69 -6.58
N VAL A 103 -16.43 -9.95 -6.82
CA VAL A 103 -15.95 -10.56 -8.05
C VAL A 103 -16.01 -12.07 -7.87
N ASN A 104 -17.07 -12.67 -8.37
CA ASN A 104 -17.26 -14.11 -8.31
C ASN A 104 -16.98 -14.74 -9.67
N GLU A 105 -16.30 -15.83 -9.61
CA GLU A 105 -16.04 -16.66 -10.77
C GLU A 105 -17.22 -17.54 -11.11
#